data_823bb13573bb5dad4fac9a1fbcc2b460
#
_entry.id   823bb13573bb5dad4fac9a1fbcc2b460
#
_cell.length_a   1.000
_cell.length_b   1.000
_cell.length_c   1.000
_cell.angle_alpha   90.00
_cell.angle_beta   90.00
_cell.angle_gamma   90.00
#
_symmetry.space_group_name_H-M   'P 1'
#
loop_
_entity.id
_entity.type
_entity.pdbx_description
1 polymer ?
#
loop_
_entity_poly.entity_id
_entity_poly.type
_entity_poly.pdbx_seq_one_letter_code
_entity_poly.pdbx_strand_id
1 'polypeptide(L)'
;PAAMSAVATMAISVVMKQDDRINENDLREGLARSQWKGRFEIHDVKGVTYVMDGAHNPAGAEALGEALDEQYPGKRRIFVFASLADKDTETVLQLLVRKGDMVFACEAPTPRTRKAEEIGTMLESQKIKAEFKAEHSVDEALSDAAAAAGENDIVMICGSLYILGDAIRFIEEKEASAAEETK
;
A
#
# COMPACT_ATOMS: atom_id res chain seq x y z
N PRO A 1 -1.27 6.68 -10.17
CA PRO A 1 -2.47 6.42 -10.96
C PRO A 1 -2.65 7.38 -12.13
N ALA A 2 -2.64 8.71 -11.93
CA ALA A 2 -2.92 9.69 -12.98
C ALA A 2 -2.01 9.56 -14.22
N ALA A 3 -0.70 9.39 -14.04
CA ALA A 3 0.24 9.23 -15.15
C ALA A 3 -0.02 7.97 -15.97
N MET A 4 -0.34 6.84 -15.33
CA MET A 4 -0.66 5.58 -16.01
C MET A 4 -2.00 5.67 -16.75
N SER A 5 -3.00 6.32 -16.15
CA SER A 5 -4.28 6.58 -16.82
C SER A 5 -4.12 7.48 -18.04
N ALA A 6 -3.25 8.50 -17.98
CA ALA A 6 -2.92 9.35 -19.10
C ALA A 6 -2.29 8.55 -20.27
N VAL A 7 -1.30 7.69 -19.98
CA VAL A 7 -0.67 6.83 -21.00
C VAL A 7 -1.68 5.87 -21.62
N ALA A 8 -2.52 5.23 -20.80
CA ALA A 8 -3.58 4.34 -21.28
C ALA A 8 -4.58 5.09 -22.18
N THR A 9 -5.01 6.29 -21.75
CA THR A 9 -5.91 7.15 -22.55
C THR A 9 -5.29 7.50 -23.90
N MET A 10 -4.02 7.90 -23.93
CA MET A 10 -3.33 8.21 -25.18
C MET A 10 -3.22 6.99 -26.10
N ALA A 11 -2.85 5.83 -25.57
CA ALA A 11 -2.75 4.60 -26.35
C ALA A 11 -4.11 4.19 -26.94
N ILE A 12 -5.18 4.20 -26.13
CA ILE A 12 -6.53 3.85 -26.58
C ILE A 12 -7.04 4.88 -27.58
N SER A 13 -6.75 6.18 -27.41
CA SER A 13 -7.13 7.22 -28.38
C SER A 13 -6.51 7.01 -29.77
N VAL A 14 -5.32 6.38 -29.85
CA VAL A 14 -4.73 5.99 -31.14
C VAL A 14 -5.48 4.80 -31.75
N VAL A 15 -5.84 3.80 -30.93
CA VAL A 15 -6.63 2.64 -31.40
C VAL A 15 -8.01 3.07 -31.88
N MET A 16 -8.70 3.95 -31.17
CA MET A 16 -10.02 4.49 -31.55
C MET A 16 -10.02 5.18 -32.91
N LYS A 17 -8.90 5.72 -33.35
CA LYS A 17 -8.78 6.29 -34.72
C LYS A 17 -8.75 5.23 -35.85
N GLN A 18 -8.50 3.98 -35.47
CA GLN A 18 -8.31 2.85 -36.38
C GLN A 18 -9.43 1.80 -36.25
N ASP A 19 -10.22 1.87 -35.17
CA ASP A 19 -11.25 0.89 -34.85
C ASP A 19 -12.51 1.58 -34.29
N ASP A 20 -13.54 1.70 -35.11
CA ASP A 20 -14.81 2.34 -34.78
C ASP A 20 -15.64 1.56 -33.74
N ARG A 21 -15.21 0.37 -33.34
CA ARG A 21 -15.90 -0.44 -32.30
C ARG A 21 -15.64 0.09 -30.89
N ILE A 22 -14.67 0.99 -30.71
CA ILE A 22 -14.32 1.58 -29.41
C ILE A 22 -14.64 3.08 -29.48
N ASN A 23 -15.46 3.56 -28.57
CA ASN A 23 -15.83 4.96 -28.47
C ASN A 23 -15.37 5.59 -27.14
N GLU A 24 -15.56 6.91 -26.97
CA GLU A 24 -15.15 7.62 -25.74
C GLU A 24 -15.83 7.10 -24.48
N ASN A 25 -17.05 6.60 -24.60
CA ASN A 25 -17.80 6.07 -23.47
C ASN A 25 -17.18 4.75 -22.98
N ASP A 26 -16.79 3.88 -23.93
CA ASP A 26 -16.08 2.63 -23.64
C ASP A 26 -14.75 2.90 -22.94
N LEU A 27 -14.01 3.92 -23.39
CA LEU A 27 -12.77 4.36 -22.73
C LEU A 27 -13.02 4.84 -21.29
N ARG A 28 -14.02 5.70 -21.09
CA ARG A 28 -14.38 6.22 -19.76
C ARG A 28 -14.81 5.11 -18.81
N GLU A 29 -15.69 4.23 -19.26
CA GLU A 29 -16.13 3.08 -18.47
C GLU A 29 -15.00 2.10 -18.18
N GLY A 30 -14.15 1.81 -19.17
CA GLY A 30 -12.99 0.94 -19.00
C GLY A 30 -12.01 1.50 -17.95
N LEU A 31 -11.71 2.80 -17.99
CA LEU A 31 -10.86 3.45 -16.99
C LEU A 31 -11.50 3.46 -15.59
N ALA A 32 -12.81 3.74 -15.51
CA ALA A 32 -13.54 3.77 -14.24
C ALA A 32 -13.64 2.39 -13.57
N ARG A 33 -13.75 1.33 -14.37
CA ARG A 33 -13.81 -0.06 -13.91
C ARG A 33 -12.46 -0.70 -13.74
N SER A 34 -11.37 -0.03 -14.15
CA SER A 34 -10.01 -0.57 -14.07
C SER A 34 -9.58 -0.63 -12.61
N GLN A 35 -9.64 -1.83 -12.06
CA GLN A 35 -9.11 -2.15 -10.73
C GLN A 35 -7.92 -3.09 -10.86
N TRP A 36 -6.84 -2.76 -10.18
CA TRP A 36 -5.67 -3.62 -10.12
C TRP A 36 -5.39 -3.94 -8.65
N LYS A 37 -5.50 -5.20 -8.28
CA LYS A 37 -5.22 -5.65 -6.91
C LYS A 37 -3.83 -5.18 -6.46
N GLY A 38 -3.77 -4.63 -5.24
CA GLY A 38 -2.54 -4.08 -4.68
C GLY A 38 -2.03 -2.79 -5.35
N ARG A 39 -2.93 -1.98 -5.92
CA ARG A 39 -2.63 -0.62 -6.41
C ARG A 39 -3.62 0.36 -5.83
N PHE A 40 -3.23 0.98 -4.72
CA PHE A 40 -4.06 1.84 -3.88
C PHE A 40 -5.44 1.23 -3.60
N GLU A 41 -5.42 -0.06 -3.26
CA GLU A 41 -6.62 -0.85 -2.96
C GLU A 41 -7.05 -0.57 -1.53
N ILE A 42 -8.33 -0.23 -1.34
CA ILE A 42 -8.87 0.22 -0.05
C ILE A 42 -9.89 -0.80 0.45
N HIS A 43 -9.77 -1.14 1.73
CA HIS A 43 -10.72 -1.98 2.45
C HIS A 43 -11.07 -1.34 3.79
N ASP A 44 -12.35 -1.27 4.12
CA ASP A 44 -12.81 -0.80 5.42
C ASP A 44 -13.39 -1.97 6.21
N VAL A 45 -12.71 -2.37 7.28
CA VAL A 45 -13.10 -3.51 8.09
C VAL A 45 -13.18 -3.12 9.56
N LYS A 46 -14.36 -3.23 10.15
CA LYS A 46 -14.63 -2.90 11.57
C LYS A 46 -14.11 -1.50 11.97
N GLY A 47 -14.26 -0.52 11.09
CA GLY A 47 -13.84 0.87 11.34
C GLY A 47 -12.35 1.15 11.14
N VAL A 48 -11.57 0.17 10.70
CA VAL A 48 -10.17 0.33 10.30
C VAL A 48 -10.07 0.39 8.78
N THR A 49 -9.44 1.43 8.25
CA THR A 49 -9.16 1.57 6.82
C THR A 49 -7.81 0.94 6.50
N TYR A 50 -7.81 -0.07 5.65
CA TYR A 50 -6.59 -0.69 5.10
C TYR A 50 -6.37 -0.18 3.68
N VAL A 51 -5.13 0.24 3.38
CA VAL A 51 -4.71 0.63 2.04
C VAL A 51 -3.56 -0.27 1.63
N MET A 52 -3.69 -0.95 0.48
CA MET A 52 -2.64 -1.81 -0.06
C MET A 52 -2.07 -1.21 -1.34
N ASP A 53 -0.76 -1.08 -1.42
CA ASP A 53 -0.06 -0.65 -2.62
C ASP A 53 1.29 -1.33 -2.79
N GLY A 54 1.58 -1.78 -4.00
CA GLY A 54 2.85 -2.41 -4.35
C GLY A 54 4.02 -1.45 -4.58
N ALA A 55 3.96 -0.22 -4.07
CA ALA A 55 5.07 0.73 -4.13
C ALA A 55 6.30 0.15 -3.40
N HIS A 56 7.42 0.06 -4.13
CA HIS A 56 8.66 -0.57 -3.66
C HIS A 56 9.92 0.10 -4.20
N ASN A 57 9.77 1.28 -4.81
CA ASN A 57 10.84 2.11 -5.34
C ASN A 57 10.49 3.59 -5.11
N PRO A 58 11.45 4.53 -5.23
CA PRO A 58 11.23 5.94 -4.96
C PRO A 58 10.07 6.56 -5.73
N ALA A 59 9.95 6.32 -7.02
CA ALA A 59 8.86 6.89 -7.83
C ALA A 59 7.46 6.37 -7.41
N GLY A 60 7.37 5.08 -7.04
CA GLY A 60 6.15 4.50 -6.48
C GLY A 60 5.82 5.07 -5.11
N ALA A 61 6.84 5.26 -4.26
CA ALA A 61 6.69 5.83 -2.93
C ALA A 61 6.23 7.29 -2.97
N GLU A 62 6.78 8.09 -3.88
CA GLU A 62 6.36 9.49 -4.10
C GLU A 62 4.88 9.56 -4.49
N ALA A 63 4.48 8.81 -5.53
CA ALA A 63 3.10 8.76 -5.98
C ALA A 63 2.12 8.24 -4.90
N LEU A 64 2.54 7.24 -4.11
CA LEU A 64 1.76 6.73 -2.98
C LEU A 64 1.63 7.76 -1.87
N GLY A 65 2.73 8.45 -1.52
CA GLY A 65 2.74 9.50 -0.51
C GLY A 65 1.78 10.64 -0.86
N GLU A 66 1.81 11.12 -2.10
CA GLU A 66 0.89 12.14 -2.63
C GLU A 66 -0.57 11.69 -2.55
N ALA A 67 -0.87 10.45 -2.98
CA ALA A 67 -2.22 9.91 -2.94
C ALA A 67 -2.75 9.77 -1.50
N LEU A 68 -1.89 9.34 -0.55
CA LEU A 68 -2.24 9.26 0.86
C LEU A 68 -2.52 10.64 1.47
N ASP A 69 -1.76 11.66 1.08
CA ASP A 69 -1.98 13.04 1.54
C ASP A 69 -3.27 13.64 1.02
N GLU A 70 -3.60 13.33 -0.23
CA GLU A 70 -4.83 13.81 -0.86
C GLU A 70 -6.08 13.14 -0.27
N GLN A 71 -6.03 11.82 -0.08
CA GLN A 71 -7.22 11.05 0.34
C GLN A 71 -7.40 10.97 1.85
N TYR A 72 -6.29 11.03 2.61
CA TYR A 72 -6.31 10.89 4.08
C TYR A 72 -5.51 12.02 4.76
N PRO A 73 -5.87 13.29 4.54
CA PRO A 73 -5.13 14.42 5.10
C PRO A 73 -5.14 14.39 6.63
N GLY A 74 -3.94 14.43 7.21
CA GLY A 74 -3.74 14.49 8.66
C GLY A 74 -3.98 13.20 9.43
N LYS A 75 -4.35 12.09 8.80
CA LYS A 75 -4.43 10.80 9.47
C LYS A 75 -3.05 10.24 9.77
N ARG A 76 -2.90 9.59 10.94
CA ARG A 76 -1.71 8.83 11.28
C ARG A 76 -1.67 7.56 10.41
N ARG A 77 -0.47 7.22 9.94
CA ARG A 77 -0.23 6.03 9.13
C ARG A 77 0.44 4.95 9.96
N ILE A 78 -0.11 3.77 9.90
CA ILE A 78 0.45 2.56 10.50
C ILE A 78 0.90 1.68 9.36
N PHE A 79 2.20 1.60 9.13
CA PHE A 79 2.77 0.84 8.03
C PHE A 79 2.97 -0.62 8.41
N VAL A 80 2.53 -1.53 7.55
CA VAL A 80 3.06 -2.89 7.43
C VAL A 80 4.00 -2.86 6.24
N PHE A 81 5.29 -2.92 6.52
CA PHE A 81 6.33 -2.63 5.55
C PHE A 81 7.33 -3.76 5.41
N ALA A 82 7.57 -4.19 4.16
CA ALA A 82 8.66 -5.08 3.82
C ALA A 82 9.44 -4.53 2.63
N SER A 83 10.71 -4.86 2.53
CA SER A 83 11.52 -4.47 1.39
C SER A 83 12.46 -5.59 0.97
N LEU A 84 12.93 -5.54 -0.29
CA LEU A 84 13.96 -6.42 -0.79
C LEU A 84 15.34 -5.77 -0.64
N ALA A 85 16.37 -6.58 -0.45
CA ALA A 85 17.73 -6.13 -0.20
C ALA A 85 18.33 -5.28 -1.34
N ASP A 86 17.85 -5.48 -2.58
CA ASP A 86 18.30 -4.77 -3.78
C ASP A 86 17.52 -3.47 -4.06
N LYS A 87 16.61 -3.05 -3.18
CA LYS A 87 15.80 -1.84 -3.35
C LYS A 87 16.36 -0.66 -2.56
N ASP A 88 16.11 0.53 -3.06
CA ASP A 88 16.41 1.79 -2.39
C ASP A 88 15.38 2.06 -1.28
N THR A 89 15.49 1.27 -0.21
CA THR A 89 14.57 1.30 0.92
C THR A 89 14.67 2.62 1.69
N GLU A 90 15.86 3.19 1.77
CA GLU A 90 16.09 4.45 2.50
C GLU A 90 15.28 5.58 1.89
N THR A 91 15.36 5.78 0.58
CA THR A 91 14.57 6.81 -0.11
C THR A 91 13.06 6.53 -0.03
N VAL A 92 12.64 5.26 -0.12
CA VAL A 92 11.22 4.90 0.05
C VAL A 92 10.71 5.29 1.43
N LEU A 93 11.45 4.99 2.50
CA LEU A 93 11.06 5.36 3.87
C LEU A 93 10.99 6.87 4.06
N GLN A 94 11.95 7.64 3.51
CA GLN A 94 11.96 9.11 3.57
C GLN A 94 10.72 9.73 2.91
N LEU A 95 10.25 9.15 1.82
CA LEU A 95 9.09 9.64 1.06
C LEU A 95 7.75 9.30 1.73
N LEU A 96 7.68 8.17 2.43
CA LEU A 96 6.41 7.66 2.95
C LEU A 96 6.20 7.94 4.43
N VAL A 97 7.22 7.72 5.26
CA VAL A 97 7.08 7.70 6.73
C VAL A 97 7.32 9.07 7.33
N ARG A 98 6.42 9.50 8.21
CA ARG A 98 6.44 10.82 8.84
C ARG A 98 6.56 10.70 10.36
N LYS A 99 6.86 11.84 10.96
CA LYS A 99 6.83 11.96 12.43
C LYS A 99 5.45 11.61 12.97
N GLY A 100 5.40 10.65 13.89
CA GLY A 100 4.17 10.20 14.55
C GLY A 100 3.50 9.00 13.88
N ASP A 101 3.98 8.58 12.72
CA ASP A 101 3.58 7.31 12.11
C ASP A 101 4.15 6.12 12.91
N MET A 102 3.64 4.94 12.63
CA MET A 102 4.12 3.67 13.19
C MET A 102 4.51 2.71 12.07
N VAL A 103 5.61 1.98 12.23
CA VAL A 103 6.10 1.02 11.24
C VAL A 103 6.28 -0.35 11.87
N PHE A 104 5.47 -1.29 11.46
CA PHE A 104 5.66 -2.72 11.66
C PHE A 104 6.42 -3.26 10.45
N ALA A 105 7.72 -3.47 10.60
CA ALA A 105 8.53 -4.03 9.54
C ALA A 105 8.52 -5.54 9.61
N CYS A 106 8.39 -6.21 8.47
CA CYS A 106 8.41 -7.67 8.37
C CYS A 106 9.28 -8.15 7.21
N GLU A 107 9.58 -9.44 7.23
CA GLU A 107 10.29 -10.08 6.15
C GLU A 107 9.31 -10.61 5.09
N ALA A 108 9.52 -10.25 3.82
CA ALA A 108 8.76 -10.82 2.71
C ALA A 108 9.12 -12.31 2.53
N PRO A 109 8.18 -13.17 2.10
CA PRO A 109 8.41 -14.62 1.94
C PRO A 109 9.29 -14.93 0.71
N THR A 110 10.51 -14.41 0.72
CA THR A 110 11.50 -14.58 -0.35
C THR A 110 12.92 -14.49 0.21
N PRO A 111 13.90 -15.25 -0.31
CA PRO A 111 15.29 -15.17 0.13
C PRO A 111 15.95 -13.80 -0.15
N ARG A 112 15.33 -12.96 -0.95
CA ARG A 112 15.80 -11.58 -1.24
C ARG A 112 15.28 -10.55 -0.24
N THR A 113 14.54 -10.96 0.76
CA THR A 113 13.96 -10.03 1.76
C THR A 113 15.07 -9.30 2.53
N ARG A 114 14.81 -8.05 2.87
CA ARG A 114 15.60 -7.30 3.83
C ARG A 114 15.13 -7.70 5.24
N LYS A 115 16.07 -7.75 6.19
CA LYS A 115 15.74 -8.01 7.58
C LYS A 115 14.93 -6.85 8.16
N ALA A 116 13.94 -7.18 8.98
CA ALA A 116 13.06 -6.18 9.59
C ALA A 116 13.84 -5.16 10.45
N GLU A 117 14.84 -5.60 11.19
CA GLU A 117 15.68 -4.76 12.05
C GLU A 117 16.52 -3.76 11.24
N GLU A 118 16.93 -4.10 10.01
CA GLU A 118 17.65 -3.17 9.14
C GLU A 118 16.77 -1.95 8.77
N ILE A 119 15.46 -2.16 8.63
CA ILE A 119 14.51 -1.08 8.37
C ILE A 119 14.46 -0.10 9.55
N GLY A 120 14.46 -0.61 10.79
CA GLY A 120 14.55 0.20 11.99
C GLY A 120 15.85 1.02 12.04
N THR A 121 16.97 0.40 11.73
CA THR A 121 18.28 1.08 11.64
C THR A 121 18.27 2.21 10.59
N MET A 122 17.59 2.01 9.47
CA MET A 122 17.43 3.06 8.43
C MET A 122 16.57 4.22 8.93
N LEU A 123 15.45 3.96 9.60
CA LEU A 123 14.61 5.01 10.19
C LEU A 123 15.39 5.86 11.18
N GLU A 124 16.18 5.22 12.05
CA GLU A 124 17.03 5.89 13.04
C GLU A 124 18.13 6.75 12.37
N SER A 125 18.86 6.18 11.40
CA SER A 125 19.94 6.89 10.68
C SER A 125 19.44 8.14 9.96
N GLN A 126 18.23 8.10 9.43
CA GLN A 126 17.57 9.21 8.76
C GLN A 126 16.84 10.16 9.71
N LYS A 127 16.86 9.88 11.02
CA LYS A 127 16.16 10.66 12.06
C LYS A 127 14.66 10.79 11.83
N ILE A 128 14.04 9.79 11.20
CA ILE A 128 12.59 9.70 11.04
C ILE A 128 11.99 9.33 12.40
N LYS A 129 11.18 10.23 12.95
CA LYS A 129 10.56 10.06 14.28
C LYS A 129 9.25 9.30 14.17
N ALA A 130 9.30 8.04 13.78
CA ALA A 130 8.19 7.10 13.78
C ALA A 130 8.38 6.07 14.90
N GLU A 131 7.29 5.50 15.38
CA GLU A 131 7.33 4.31 16.22
C GLU A 131 7.70 3.10 15.35
N PHE A 132 8.49 2.18 15.90
CA PHE A 132 9.01 1.05 15.12
C PHE A 132 8.92 -0.26 15.89
N LYS A 133 8.52 -1.32 15.19
CA LYS A 133 8.59 -2.70 15.67
C LYS A 133 9.01 -3.63 14.52
N ALA A 134 9.98 -4.48 14.78
CA ALA A 134 10.35 -5.58 13.88
C ALA A 134 9.49 -6.80 14.20
N GLU A 135 8.92 -7.43 13.17
CA GLU A 135 8.09 -8.61 13.26
C GLU A 135 8.71 -9.80 12.52
N HIS A 136 8.44 -11.01 13.00
CA HIS A 136 9.00 -12.22 12.39
C HIS A 136 8.26 -12.64 11.11
N SER A 137 7.01 -12.22 10.96
CA SER A 137 6.17 -12.59 9.81
C SER A 137 5.25 -11.45 9.36
N VAL A 138 4.71 -11.59 8.14
CA VAL A 138 3.71 -10.68 7.61
C VAL A 138 2.43 -10.73 8.44
N ASP A 139 2.01 -11.91 8.88
CA ASP A 139 0.79 -12.11 9.66
C ASP A 139 0.89 -11.45 11.05
N GLU A 140 2.06 -11.50 11.70
CA GLU A 140 2.29 -10.78 12.97
C GLU A 140 2.22 -9.27 12.76
N ALA A 141 2.92 -8.74 11.74
CA ALA A 141 2.89 -7.32 11.42
C ALA A 141 1.48 -6.80 11.11
N LEU A 142 0.68 -7.58 10.35
CA LEU A 142 -0.71 -7.25 10.06
C LEU A 142 -1.61 -7.28 11.31
N SER A 143 -1.42 -8.26 12.17
CA SER A 143 -2.18 -8.41 13.41
C SER A 143 -1.89 -7.27 14.38
N ASP A 144 -0.62 -6.92 14.55
CA ASP A 144 -0.19 -5.85 15.43
C ASP A 144 -0.58 -4.47 14.90
N ALA A 145 -0.46 -4.25 13.58
CA ALA A 145 -0.93 -3.03 12.94
C ALA A 145 -2.44 -2.85 13.11
N ALA A 146 -3.23 -3.92 12.94
CA ALA A 146 -4.67 -3.90 13.16
C ALA A 146 -5.04 -3.62 14.62
N ALA A 147 -4.28 -4.14 15.57
CA ALA A 147 -4.50 -3.90 17.00
C ALA A 147 -4.11 -2.47 17.43
N ALA A 148 -3.11 -1.87 16.78
CA ALA A 148 -2.65 -0.52 17.05
C ALA A 148 -3.49 0.57 16.38
N ALA A 149 -4.31 0.22 15.38
CA ALA A 149 -5.10 1.16 14.60
C ALA A 149 -6.35 1.62 15.36
N GLY A 150 -6.56 2.93 15.43
CA GLY A 150 -7.80 3.57 15.89
C GLY A 150 -8.62 4.12 14.72
N GLU A 151 -9.78 4.70 15.02
CA GLU A 151 -10.73 5.23 14.02
C GLU A 151 -10.15 6.32 13.11
N ASN A 152 -9.11 7.04 13.56
CA ASN A 152 -8.46 8.11 12.80
C ASN A 152 -7.18 7.68 12.11
N ASP A 153 -6.84 6.41 12.15
CA ASP A 153 -5.63 5.87 11.56
C ASP A 153 -5.93 5.20 10.21
N ILE A 154 -4.89 4.98 9.43
CA ILE A 154 -4.92 4.10 8.28
C ILE A 154 -3.81 3.06 8.40
N VAL A 155 -4.11 1.81 8.08
CA VAL A 155 -3.13 0.74 7.97
C VAL A 155 -2.67 0.67 6.52
N MET A 156 -1.40 1.06 6.28
CA MET A 156 -0.80 1.10 4.95
C MET A 156 0.13 -0.11 4.74
N ILE A 157 -0.19 -0.96 3.80
CA ILE A 157 0.58 -2.16 3.47
C ILE A 157 1.35 -1.92 2.18
N CYS A 158 2.69 -1.85 2.24
CA CYS A 158 3.51 -1.51 1.07
C CYS A 158 4.98 -1.96 1.20
N GLY A 159 5.80 -1.53 0.23
CA GLY A 159 7.24 -1.77 0.18
C GLY A 159 7.63 -3.04 -0.57
N SER A 160 6.73 -4.02 -0.69
CA SER A 160 6.95 -5.23 -1.48
C SER A 160 5.65 -5.83 -2.00
N LEU A 161 5.65 -6.24 -3.26
CA LEU A 161 4.53 -7.02 -3.83
C LEU A 161 4.38 -8.40 -3.18
N TYR A 162 5.44 -8.94 -2.60
CA TYR A 162 5.43 -10.29 -2.01
C TYR A 162 4.59 -10.41 -0.74
N ILE A 163 4.29 -9.31 -0.05
CA ILE A 163 3.44 -9.32 1.16
C ILE A 163 1.96 -9.11 0.86
N LEU A 164 1.61 -8.67 -0.36
CA LEU A 164 0.22 -8.33 -0.69
C LEU A 164 -0.71 -9.55 -0.71
N GLY A 165 -0.19 -10.73 -1.06
CA GLY A 165 -0.98 -11.97 -1.02
C GLY A 165 -1.42 -12.33 0.41
N ASP A 166 -0.52 -12.20 1.38
CA ASP A 166 -0.81 -12.44 2.79
C ASP A 166 -1.77 -11.36 3.33
N ALA A 167 -1.57 -10.11 2.92
CA ALA A 167 -2.44 -9.00 3.29
C ALA A 167 -3.88 -9.18 2.79
N ILE A 168 -4.06 -9.60 1.53
CA ILE A 168 -5.39 -9.87 0.96
C ILE A 168 -6.08 -10.97 1.77
N ARG A 169 -5.40 -12.09 2.03
CA ARG A 169 -5.95 -13.19 2.84
C ARG A 169 -6.37 -12.71 4.23
N PHE A 170 -5.50 -11.96 4.92
CA PHE A 170 -5.78 -11.43 6.25
C PHE A 170 -7.02 -10.52 6.27
N ILE A 171 -7.17 -9.65 5.28
CA ILE A 171 -8.31 -8.73 5.17
C ILE A 171 -9.59 -9.51 4.86
N GLU A 172 -9.56 -10.45 3.90
CA GLU A 172 -10.71 -11.30 3.56
C GLU A 172 -11.21 -12.11 4.79
N GLU A 173 -10.30 -12.64 5.61
CA GLU A 173 -10.64 -13.34 6.85
C GLU A 173 -11.31 -12.39 7.89
N LYS A 174 -10.82 -11.16 8.01
CA LYS A 174 -11.44 -10.16 8.89
C LYS A 174 -12.80 -9.70 8.39
N GLU A 175 -12.98 -9.52 7.09
CA GLU A 175 -14.28 -9.20 6.47
C GLU A 175 -15.30 -10.31 6.72
N ALA A 176 -14.89 -11.57 6.53
CA ALA A 176 -15.75 -12.74 6.81
C ALA A 176 -16.19 -12.79 8.28
N SER A 177 -15.25 -12.60 9.21
CA SER A 177 -15.55 -12.56 10.65
C SER A 177 -16.48 -11.41 11.03
N ALA A 178 -16.33 -10.25 10.42
CA ALA A 178 -17.21 -9.10 10.63
C ALA A 178 -18.66 -9.37 10.15
N ALA A 179 -18.79 -10.08 9.02
CA ALA A 179 -20.10 -10.44 8.47
C ALA A 179 -20.86 -11.48 9.32
N GLU A 180 -20.14 -12.34 10.04
CA GLU A 180 -20.73 -13.33 10.97
C GLU A 180 -21.24 -12.68 12.27
N GLU A 181 -20.55 -11.67 12.80
CA GLU A 181 -20.95 -10.94 14.02
C GLU A 181 -22.20 -10.04 13.82
N THR A 182 -22.57 -9.77 12.57
CA THR A 182 -23.71 -8.89 12.23
C THR A 182 -25.00 -9.67 11.96
N LYS A 183 -24.96 -11.02 12.03
CA LYS A 183 -26.12 -11.93 11.85
C LYS A 183 -26.71 -12.37 13.18
#